data_d23ab18e326cbe12f8cbd48837b65088
#
_entry.id   d23ab18e326cbe12f8cbd48837b65088
#
_cell.length_a   1.000
_cell.length_b   1.000
_cell.length_c   1.000
_cell.angle_alpha   90.00
_cell.angle_beta   90.00
_cell.angle_gamma   90.00
#
_symmetry.space_group_name_H-M   'P 1'
#
loop_
_entity.id
_entity.type
_entity.pdbx_description
1 polymer ?
#
loop_
_entity_poly.entity_id
_entity_poly.type
_entity_poly.pdbx_seq_one_letter_code
_entity_poly.pdbx_strand_id
1 'polypeptide(L)'
;TPIKSSAASDVYKRQNQNYTVAINEGQTIKVIGGLKAGTYDVFVKYIGDNNYNSAQNTTKFTVLKISDYNMDVTVPEFKEGVNSTVGVDLPKDAEGTVTVEIDGKKYTANIINGTAKVNIPGLGVGDYNITTTYSGDAKYVSMTKKGNITVIPNMDVNLYVDDVVMIYHDGTRLVAKLTDYQGRPIVNDIIYFTINGKTYAKTTDDNGTVYMRLNLDSKVYTATVSYNESEVYSKISKNVTVTINPTVISEDLVKMYQNDTRFYVKFTDSTGKALTKTTVKFNIHGVFYTKKTDKDGVADLGIC
;
A
#
# COMPACT_ATOMS: atom_id res chain seq x y z
N THR A 1 -3.80 -5.93 -83.78
CA THR A 1 -3.35 -7.01 -82.84
C THR A 1 -2.68 -6.38 -81.67
N PRO A 2 -3.13 -6.65 -80.45
CA PRO A 2 -2.46 -6.10 -79.26
C PRO A 2 -1.11 -6.79 -79.13
N ILE A 3 -0.04 -6.02 -79.22
CA ILE A 3 1.31 -6.45 -78.92
C ILE A 3 1.39 -6.82 -77.44
N LYS A 4 1.47 -8.11 -77.14
CA LYS A 4 1.87 -8.57 -75.81
C LYS A 4 3.31 -8.15 -75.63
N SER A 5 3.55 -7.06 -74.89
CA SER A 5 4.84 -6.65 -74.37
C SER A 5 5.39 -7.80 -73.53
N SER A 6 6.45 -8.41 -73.94
CA SER A 6 7.24 -9.39 -73.18
C SER A 6 7.80 -8.67 -71.96
N ALA A 7 7.64 -9.27 -70.78
CA ALA A 7 7.94 -8.78 -69.43
C ALA A 7 9.23 -7.95 -69.35
N ALA A 8 9.11 -6.65 -69.38
CA ALA A 8 10.12 -5.78 -68.88
C ALA A 8 10.09 -5.86 -67.34
N SER A 9 11.20 -6.24 -66.76
CA SER A 9 11.28 -6.50 -65.28
C SER A 9 12.00 -5.33 -64.63
N ASP A 10 11.30 -4.62 -63.77
CA ASP A 10 11.89 -3.58 -62.94
C ASP A 10 12.41 -4.13 -61.63
N VAL A 11 13.64 -3.76 -61.28
CA VAL A 11 14.30 -4.19 -60.03
C VAL A 11 14.29 -3.06 -59.04
N TYR A 12 13.54 -3.24 -57.94
CA TYR A 12 13.55 -2.29 -56.83
C TYR A 12 14.47 -2.82 -55.72
N LYS A 13 15.47 -2.02 -55.33
CA LYS A 13 16.33 -2.34 -54.16
C LYS A 13 15.82 -1.67 -52.91
N ARG A 14 15.49 -2.49 -51.92
CA ARG A 14 15.23 -2.04 -50.53
C ARG A 14 16.08 -2.87 -49.57
N GLN A 15 16.97 -2.25 -48.81
CA GLN A 15 17.77 -2.96 -47.78
C GLN A 15 18.20 -4.39 -48.23
N ASN A 16 18.75 -4.51 -49.41
CA ASN A 16 19.14 -5.77 -50.08
C ASN A 16 17.97 -6.65 -50.62
N GLN A 17 16.73 -6.19 -50.67
CA GLN A 17 15.65 -6.90 -51.36
C GLN A 17 15.37 -6.29 -52.74
N ASN A 18 15.33 -7.16 -53.75
CA ASN A 18 14.98 -6.80 -55.13
C ASN A 18 13.56 -7.31 -55.44
N TYR A 19 12.77 -6.46 -56.06
CA TYR A 19 11.43 -6.83 -56.53
C TYR A 19 11.40 -6.69 -58.04
N THR A 20 10.92 -7.71 -58.71
CA THR A 20 10.67 -7.70 -60.14
C THR A 20 9.19 -7.59 -60.38
N VAL A 21 8.74 -6.64 -61.18
CA VAL A 21 7.34 -6.37 -61.47
C VAL A 21 7.14 -6.18 -62.98
N ALA A 22 6.00 -6.59 -63.47
CA ALA A 22 5.64 -6.38 -64.89
C ALA A 22 5.16 -4.94 -65.08
N ILE A 23 5.49 -4.35 -66.20
CA ILE A 23 4.96 -3.06 -66.65
C ILE A 23 3.68 -3.34 -67.46
N ASN A 24 2.60 -2.67 -67.12
CA ASN A 24 1.33 -2.74 -67.82
C ASN A 24 0.91 -1.32 -68.23
N GLU A 25 0.70 -1.10 -69.54
CA GLU A 25 0.35 0.22 -70.06
C GLU A 25 1.27 1.37 -69.63
N GLY A 26 2.60 1.08 -69.56
CA GLY A 26 3.61 2.06 -69.20
C GLY A 26 3.71 2.34 -67.69
N GLN A 27 2.94 1.64 -66.84
CA GLN A 27 2.96 1.79 -65.42
C GLN A 27 3.17 0.46 -64.68
N THR A 28 3.68 0.59 -63.45
CA THR A 28 3.79 -0.55 -62.55
C THR A 28 3.52 -0.09 -61.08
N ILE A 29 2.89 -0.93 -60.32
CA ILE A 29 2.58 -0.68 -58.91
C ILE A 29 3.07 -1.88 -58.09
N LYS A 30 3.87 -1.62 -57.06
CA LYS A 30 4.23 -2.61 -56.06
C LYS A 30 3.89 -2.08 -54.69
N VAL A 31 3.02 -2.78 -53.97
CA VAL A 31 2.75 -2.50 -52.57
C VAL A 31 3.82 -3.15 -51.68
N ILE A 32 4.45 -2.38 -50.84
CA ILE A 32 5.46 -2.81 -49.87
C ILE A 32 4.95 -2.48 -48.48
N GLY A 33 4.66 -3.53 -47.69
CA GLY A 33 4.21 -3.39 -46.30
C GLY A 33 5.34 -3.52 -45.30
N GLY A 34 5.07 -3.19 -44.02
CA GLY A 34 5.95 -3.44 -42.88
C GLY A 34 7.19 -2.55 -42.80
N LEU A 35 7.17 -1.37 -43.45
CA LEU A 35 8.24 -0.40 -43.35
C LEU A 35 8.22 0.31 -42.02
N LYS A 36 9.40 0.37 -41.35
CA LYS A 36 9.59 1.22 -40.18
C LYS A 36 9.68 2.70 -40.59
N ALA A 37 9.46 3.62 -39.67
CA ALA A 37 9.70 5.03 -39.97
C ALA A 37 11.17 5.25 -40.33
N GLY A 38 11.38 6.08 -41.35
CA GLY A 38 12.72 6.33 -41.91
C GLY A 38 12.66 6.77 -43.35
N THR A 39 13.77 7.22 -43.88
CA THR A 39 13.94 7.59 -45.31
C THR A 39 14.59 6.45 -46.04
N TYR A 40 14.02 6.07 -47.19
CA TYR A 40 14.41 4.95 -48.00
C TYR A 40 14.81 5.40 -49.41
N ASP A 41 15.99 5.00 -49.86
CA ASP A 41 16.39 5.13 -51.25
C ASP A 41 15.72 4.06 -52.08
N VAL A 42 15.12 4.46 -53.19
CA VAL A 42 14.50 3.57 -54.17
C VAL A 42 15.27 3.66 -55.47
N PHE A 43 15.93 2.58 -55.85
CA PHE A 43 16.56 2.42 -57.15
C PHE A 43 15.60 1.67 -58.03
N VAL A 44 15.26 2.25 -59.20
CA VAL A 44 14.37 1.67 -60.23
C VAL A 44 15.18 1.47 -61.48
N LYS A 45 15.11 0.27 -62.03
CA LYS A 45 15.79 -0.04 -63.29
C LYS A 45 14.82 -0.75 -64.25
N TYR A 46 14.62 -0.13 -65.39
CA TYR A 46 14.02 -0.79 -66.56
C TYR A 46 15.14 -1.45 -67.36
N ILE A 47 15.00 -2.74 -67.67
CA ILE A 47 16.04 -3.50 -68.34
C ILE A 47 16.03 -3.33 -69.85
N GLY A 48 15.01 -2.71 -70.43
CA GLY A 48 14.80 -2.57 -71.85
C GLY A 48 14.05 -3.72 -72.48
N ASP A 49 13.59 -3.54 -73.70
CA ASP A 49 12.99 -4.57 -74.57
C ASP A 49 13.39 -4.32 -76.02
N ASN A 50 12.74 -4.98 -76.95
CA ASN A 50 13.07 -4.88 -78.41
C ASN A 50 12.80 -3.47 -78.95
N ASN A 51 12.01 -2.64 -78.29
CA ASN A 51 11.60 -1.30 -78.76
C ASN A 51 12.20 -0.14 -77.94
N TYR A 52 12.62 -0.42 -76.70
CA TYR A 52 13.10 0.60 -75.77
C TYR A 52 14.40 0.19 -75.09
N ASN A 53 15.32 1.16 -74.96
CA ASN A 53 16.58 0.98 -74.25
C ASN A 53 16.35 0.91 -72.70
N SER A 54 17.32 0.28 -72.06
CA SER A 54 17.33 0.27 -70.56
C SER A 54 17.43 1.70 -70.00
N ALA A 55 16.77 1.90 -68.89
CA ALA A 55 16.81 3.16 -68.13
C ALA A 55 16.85 2.89 -66.63
N GLN A 56 17.36 3.83 -65.84
CA GLN A 56 17.37 3.73 -64.39
C GLN A 56 17.19 5.10 -63.71
N ASN A 57 16.63 5.11 -62.51
CA ASN A 57 16.50 6.29 -61.70
C ASN A 57 16.57 5.92 -60.20
N THR A 58 16.98 6.89 -59.39
CA THR A 58 17.00 6.77 -57.96
C THR A 58 16.17 7.89 -57.34
N THR A 59 15.29 7.52 -56.43
CA THR A 59 14.45 8.47 -55.69
C THR A 59 14.41 8.09 -54.23
N LYS A 60 13.75 8.91 -53.41
CA LYS A 60 13.58 8.67 -51.98
C LYS A 60 12.11 8.81 -51.61
N PHE A 61 11.70 8.04 -50.60
CA PHE A 61 10.46 8.31 -49.88
C PHE A 61 10.69 8.21 -48.38
N THR A 62 9.85 8.85 -47.59
CA THR A 62 9.95 8.85 -46.13
C THR A 62 8.67 8.27 -45.55
N VAL A 63 8.85 7.31 -44.67
CA VAL A 63 7.80 6.78 -43.80
C VAL A 63 7.89 7.57 -42.48
N LEU A 64 6.83 8.31 -42.16
CA LEU A 64 6.78 9.12 -40.96
C LEU A 64 6.41 8.25 -39.74
N LYS A 65 6.86 8.66 -38.55
CA LYS A 65 6.35 8.11 -37.29
C LYS A 65 4.89 8.54 -37.07
N ILE A 66 4.16 7.75 -36.33
CA ILE A 66 2.77 8.07 -35.94
C ILE A 66 2.81 9.20 -34.93
N SER A 67 2.11 10.30 -35.22
CA SER A 67 1.96 11.47 -34.35
C SER A 67 0.57 11.60 -33.74
N ASP A 68 -0.42 10.93 -34.33
CA ASP A 68 -1.81 10.92 -33.85
C ASP A 68 -2.05 9.64 -33.03
N TYR A 69 -1.86 9.75 -31.72
CA TYR A 69 -2.09 8.70 -30.74
C TYR A 69 -2.42 9.31 -29.37
N ASN A 70 -3.08 8.56 -28.50
CA ASN A 70 -3.38 9.00 -27.14
C ASN A 70 -2.22 8.69 -26.19
N MET A 71 -1.97 9.64 -25.29
CA MET A 71 -1.17 9.47 -24.08
C MET A 71 -2.02 9.95 -22.91
N ASP A 72 -2.54 9.05 -22.08
CA ASP A 72 -3.37 9.41 -20.94
C ASP A 72 -2.52 9.42 -19.68
N VAL A 73 -2.60 10.51 -18.90
CA VAL A 73 -1.84 10.71 -17.67
C VAL A 73 -2.81 10.69 -16.50
N THR A 74 -2.63 9.73 -15.60
CA THR A 74 -3.44 9.57 -14.38
C THR A 74 -2.60 10.01 -13.19
N VAL A 75 -3.07 11.04 -12.49
CA VAL A 75 -2.47 11.57 -11.27
C VAL A 75 -3.38 11.19 -10.11
N PRO A 76 -2.93 10.33 -9.15
CA PRO A 76 -3.70 10.02 -7.95
C PRO A 76 -3.67 11.19 -6.97
N GLU A 77 -4.38 11.07 -5.85
CA GLU A 77 -4.22 11.98 -4.72
C GLU A 77 -2.81 11.84 -4.12
N PHE A 78 -2.14 12.96 -3.90
CA PHE A 78 -0.83 13.02 -3.24
C PHE A 78 -1.00 13.51 -1.81
N LYS A 79 -0.45 12.76 -0.85
CA LYS A 79 -0.34 13.17 0.55
C LYS A 79 1.10 13.54 0.89
N GLU A 80 1.25 14.52 1.77
CA GLU A 80 2.56 14.99 2.25
C GLU A 80 3.44 13.83 2.73
N GLY A 81 4.68 13.80 2.23
CA GLY A 81 5.69 12.81 2.63
C GLY A 81 5.46 11.37 2.13
N VAL A 82 4.37 11.10 1.39
CA VAL A 82 4.05 9.76 0.89
C VAL A 82 4.50 9.62 -0.56
N ASN A 83 5.21 8.52 -0.87
CA ASN A 83 5.54 8.17 -2.24
C ASN A 83 4.27 7.83 -3.01
N SER A 84 4.11 8.42 -4.19
CA SER A 84 2.96 8.21 -5.07
C SER A 84 3.41 7.85 -6.49
N THR A 85 2.49 7.38 -7.31
CA THR A 85 2.81 6.93 -8.67
C THR A 85 1.93 7.65 -9.69
N VAL A 86 2.56 8.32 -10.66
CA VAL A 86 1.88 8.84 -11.84
C VAL A 86 1.78 7.73 -12.88
N GLY A 87 0.55 7.40 -13.29
CA GLY A 87 0.27 6.44 -14.34
C GLY A 87 0.23 7.11 -15.71
N VAL A 88 0.79 6.46 -16.73
CA VAL A 88 0.72 6.93 -18.11
C VAL A 88 0.39 5.77 -19.03
N ASP A 89 -0.71 5.91 -19.77
CA ASP A 89 -1.16 4.93 -20.74
C ASP A 89 -0.92 5.44 -22.16
N LEU A 90 -0.36 4.57 -22.98
CA LEU A 90 0.06 4.76 -24.36
C LEU A 90 -0.48 3.61 -25.20
N PRO A 91 -0.34 3.62 -26.55
CA PRO A 91 -0.62 2.44 -27.35
C PRO A 91 0.12 1.19 -26.83
N LYS A 92 -0.54 0.03 -26.85
CA LYS A 92 -0.02 -1.23 -26.27
C LYS A 92 1.36 -1.64 -26.76
N ASP A 93 1.71 -1.25 -27.96
CA ASP A 93 2.99 -1.55 -28.62
C ASP A 93 3.98 -0.38 -28.59
N ALA A 94 3.69 0.66 -27.79
CA ALA A 94 4.66 1.73 -27.54
C ALA A 94 5.79 1.22 -26.64
N GLU A 95 7.01 1.58 -27.00
CA GLU A 95 8.24 1.23 -26.30
C GLU A 95 8.98 2.51 -25.82
N GLY A 96 10.03 2.33 -25.02
CA GLY A 96 10.83 3.45 -24.51
C GLY A 96 10.49 3.84 -23.09
N THR A 97 10.52 5.12 -22.79
CA THR A 97 10.39 5.63 -21.42
C THR A 97 9.40 6.79 -21.30
N VAL A 98 8.83 6.92 -20.11
CA VAL A 98 8.10 8.12 -19.69
C VAL A 98 8.88 8.82 -18.59
N THR A 99 9.03 10.12 -18.71
CA THR A 99 9.65 11.00 -17.71
C THR A 99 8.62 12.01 -17.20
N VAL A 100 8.48 12.09 -15.87
CA VAL A 100 7.72 13.14 -15.19
C VAL A 100 8.72 14.11 -14.57
N GLU A 101 8.62 15.38 -14.92
CA GLU A 101 9.44 16.46 -14.35
C GLU A 101 8.58 17.30 -13.40
N ILE A 102 9.10 17.51 -12.17
CA ILE A 102 8.49 18.31 -11.09
C ILE A 102 9.60 19.17 -10.49
N ASP A 103 9.42 20.48 -10.49
CA ASP A 103 10.41 21.45 -9.96
C ASP A 103 11.85 21.19 -10.46
N GLY A 104 11.99 20.88 -11.75
CA GLY A 104 13.28 20.58 -12.37
C GLY A 104 13.87 19.21 -12.07
N LYS A 105 13.23 18.40 -11.19
CA LYS A 105 13.62 17.01 -10.93
C LYS A 105 12.90 16.08 -11.89
N LYS A 106 13.63 15.10 -12.40
CA LYS A 106 13.13 14.12 -13.39
C LYS A 106 13.02 12.72 -12.79
N TYR A 107 11.86 12.12 -12.97
CA TYR A 107 11.54 10.75 -12.57
C TYR A 107 11.15 9.97 -13.83
N THR A 108 11.78 8.84 -14.06
CA THR A 108 11.62 8.09 -15.32
C THR A 108 11.24 6.65 -15.04
N ALA A 109 10.34 6.10 -15.87
CA ALA A 109 9.96 4.70 -15.87
C ALA A 109 9.96 4.14 -17.31
N ASN A 110 10.22 2.84 -17.43
CA ASN A 110 10.07 2.11 -18.70
C ASN A 110 8.60 1.84 -18.99
N ILE A 111 8.26 1.78 -20.27
CA ILE A 111 6.95 1.38 -20.75
C ILE A 111 6.89 -0.15 -20.82
N ILE A 112 5.84 -0.73 -20.26
CA ILE A 112 5.55 -2.18 -20.31
C ILE A 112 4.11 -2.35 -20.80
N ASN A 113 3.92 -2.99 -21.94
CA ASN A 113 2.61 -3.20 -22.57
C ASN A 113 1.78 -1.90 -22.71
N GLY A 114 2.43 -0.81 -23.11
CA GLY A 114 1.80 0.49 -23.28
C GLY A 114 1.56 1.29 -22.01
N THR A 115 1.94 0.78 -20.83
CA THR A 115 1.74 1.48 -19.56
C THR A 115 3.08 1.79 -18.89
N ALA A 116 3.24 3.00 -18.35
CA ALA A 116 4.35 3.38 -17.49
C ALA A 116 3.83 3.82 -16.10
N LYS A 117 4.54 3.43 -15.03
CA LYS A 117 4.26 3.82 -13.65
C LYS A 117 5.48 4.57 -13.12
N VAL A 118 5.39 5.89 -13.06
CA VAL A 118 6.48 6.76 -12.61
C VAL A 118 6.34 7.03 -11.12
N ASN A 119 7.26 6.50 -10.31
CA ASN A 119 7.29 6.73 -8.87
C ASN A 119 7.81 8.12 -8.56
N ILE A 120 7.05 8.88 -7.78
CA ILE A 120 7.38 10.19 -7.27
C ILE A 120 7.60 10.07 -5.77
N PRO A 121 8.76 10.45 -5.22
CA PRO A 121 8.98 10.45 -3.78
C PRO A 121 8.08 11.46 -3.09
N GLY A 122 7.93 11.32 -1.77
CA GLY A 122 7.09 12.18 -0.95
C GLY A 122 7.43 13.67 -1.15
N LEU A 123 6.42 14.44 -1.50
CA LEU A 123 6.47 15.89 -1.68
C LEU A 123 5.93 16.61 -0.44
N GLY A 124 6.27 17.88 -0.24
CA GLY A 124 5.62 18.75 0.76
C GLY A 124 4.23 19.21 0.29
N VAL A 125 3.44 19.79 1.20
CA VAL A 125 2.13 20.35 0.88
C VAL A 125 2.27 21.49 -0.15
N GLY A 126 1.43 21.49 -1.17
CA GLY A 126 1.40 22.55 -2.19
C GLY A 126 0.95 22.06 -3.55
N ASP A 127 0.91 22.99 -4.50
CA ASP A 127 0.59 22.74 -5.89
C ASP A 127 1.87 22.71 -6.74
N TYR A 128 2.03 21.65 -7.52
CA TYR A 128 3.19 21.41 -8.37
C TYR A 128 2.78 21.29 -9.83
N ASN A 129 3.41 22.07 -10.69
CA ASN A 129 3.28 21.87 -12.12
C ASN A 129 4.13 20.67 -12.54
N ILE A 130 3.55 19.79 -13.36
CA ILE A 130 4.26 18.63 -13.89
C ILE A 130 4.34 18.69 -15.41
N THR A 131 5.42 18.17 -15.93
CA THR A 131 5.60 17.92 -17.36
C THR A 131 5.88 16.45 -17.57
N THR A 132 4.96 15.75 -18.23
CA THR A 132 5.07 14.34 -18.54
C THR A 132 5.48 14.17 -19.98
N THR A 133 6.62 13.53 -20.24
CA THR A 133 7.20 13.34 -21.57
C THR A 133 7.39 11.87 -21.89
N TYR A 134 6.79 11.41 -22.98
CA TYR A 134 7.11 10.15 -23.63
C TYR A 134 8.30 10.35 -24.55
N SER A 135 9.30 9.47 -24.48
CA SER A 135 10.52 9.55 -25.30
C SER A 135 10.29 9.40 -26.82
N GLY A 136 9.16 8.81 -27.19
CA GLY A 136 8.98 8.26 -28.52
C GLY A 136 9.77 6.96 -28.71
N ASP A 137 9.52 6.26 -29.82
CA ASP A 137 10.20 5.04 -30.20
C ASP A 137 10.40 4.97 -31.74
N ALA A 138 10.62 3.77 -32.29
CA ALA A 138 10.77 3.57 -33.73
C ALA A 138 9.48 3.83 -34.52
N LYS A 139 8.31 3.76 -33.89
CA LYS A 139 6.98 3.84 -34.50
C LYS A 139 6.26 5.14 -34.18
N TYR A 140 6.41 5.66 -32.97
CA TYR A 140 5.71 6.83 -32.44
C TYR A 140 6.66 8.01 -32.26
N VAL A 141 6.17 9.24 -32.49
CA VAL A 141 6.90 10.46 -32.12
C VAL A 141 6.89 10.64 -30.60
N SER A 142 7.82 11.43 -30.06
CA SER A 142 7.76 11.87 -28.67
C SER A 142 6.52 12.76 -28.42
N MET A 143 5.96 12.68 -27.22
CA MET A 143 4.82 13.50 -26.82
C MET A 143 5.04 14.06 -25.42
N THR A 144 4.56 15.27 -25.19
CA THR A 144 4.65 15.94 -23.88
C THR A 144 3.26 16.46 -23.49
N LYS A 145 2.84 16.17 -22.26
CA LYS A 145 1.65 16.75 -21.62
C LYS A 145 2.03 17.50 -20.36
N LYS A 146 1.39 18.62 -20.12
CA LYS A 146 1.48 19.39 -18.88
C LYS A 146 0.27 19.11 -18.01
N GLY A 147 0.46 19.12 -16.71
CA GLY A 147 -0.58 18.92 -15.70
C GLY A 147 -0.14 19.52 -14.37
N ASN A 148 -0.88 19.26 -13.33
CA ASN A 148 -0.56 19.67 -11.97
C ASN A 148 -0.80 18.52 -10.98
N ILE A 149 -0.10 18.56 -9.86
CA ILE A 149 -0.26 17.73 -8.69
C ILE A 149 -0.58 18.66 -7.52
N THR A 150 -1.67 18.39 -6.80
CA THR A 150 -1.94 19.03 -5.51
C THR A 150 -1.58 18.01 -4.42
N VAL A 151 -0.66 18.40 -3.54
CA VAL A 151 -0.26 17.62 -2.37
C VAL A 151 -1.00 18.14 -1.15
N ILE A 152 -1.87 17.30 -0.58
CA ILE A 152 -2.63 17.64 0.63
C ILE A 152 -1.86 17.27 1.89
N PRO A 153 -2.14 17.90 3.05
CA PRO A 153 -1.56 17.51 4.33
C PRO A 153 -1.81 16.02 4.64
N ASN A 154 -0.81 15.37 5.19
CA ASN A 154 -0.97 14.00 5.67
C ASN A 154 -1.44 14.01 7.13
N MET A 155 -2.73 13.79 7.32
CA MET A 155 -3.39 13.78 8.63
C MET A 155 -3.36 12.41 9.32
N ASP A 156 -2.69 11.41 8.75
CA ASP A 156 -2.63 10.06 9.30
C ASP A 156 -1.87 10.04 10.64
N VAL A 157 -2.37 9.25 11.58
CA VAL A 157 -1.79 9.08 12.91
C VAL A 157 -1.51 7.61 13.21
N ASN A 158 -0.57 7.36 14.11
CA ASN A 158 -0.27 6.02 14.62
C ASN A 158 -0.65 5.93 16.09
N LEU A 159 -1.45 4.95 16.45
CA LEU A 159 -1.84 4.64 17.83
C LEU A 159 -1.18 3.32 18.25
N TYR A 160 -0.25 3.42 19.19
CA TYR A 160 0.45 2.28 19.78
C TYR A 160 -0.19 1.97 21.13
N VAL A 161 -0.70 0.77 21.27
CA VAL A 161 -1.27 0.24 22.51
C VAL A 161 -1.22 -1.28 22.42
N ASP A 162 -0.84 -1.95 23.51
CA ASP A 162 -0.69 -3.39 23.58
C ASP A 162 -1.65 -4.01 24.59
N ASP A 163 -1.85 -5.32 24.50
CA ASP A 163 -2.58 -6.11 25.46
C ASP A 163 -1.91 -6.01 26.83
N VAL A 164 -2.73 -6.04 27.89
CA VAL A 164 -2.25 -5.96 29.28
C VAL A 164 -2.64 -7.23 30.01
N VAL A 165 -1.66 -7.83 30.69
CA VAL A 165 -1.88 -8.89 31.68
C VAL A 165 -1.39 -8.37 33.03
N MET A 166 -2.27 -8.34 34.01
CA MET A 166 -1.97 -7.85 35.36
C MET A 166 -2.57 -8.76 36.43
N ILE A 167 -2.10 -8.59 37.65
CA ILE A 167 -2.74 -9.15 38.85
C ILE A 167 -3.61 -8.05 39.48
N TYR A 168 -4.70 -8.46 40.04
CA TYR A 168 -5.64 -7.52 40.72
C TYR A 168 -4.92 -6.58 41.64
N HIS A 169 -5.04 -5.25 41.39
CA HIS A 169 -4.43 -4.15 42.12
C HIS A 169 -2.88 -4.14 42.17
N ASP A 170 -2.18 -4.70 41.21
CA ASP A 170 -0.72 -4.66 41.15
C ASP A 170 -0.14 -3.30 40.67
N GLY A 171 -1.00 -2.37 40.27
CA GLY A 171 -0.62 -1.01 39.86
C GLY A 171 -0.28 -0.88 38.37
N THR A 172 -0.38 -1.97 37.60
CA THR A 172 -0.21 -1.96 36.14
C THR A 172 -1.19 -0.99 35.48
N ARG A 173 -0.75 -0.35 34.42
CA ARG A 173 -1.53 0.65 33.68
C ARG A 173 -1.68 0.22 32.23
N LEU A 174 -2.81 0.54 31.62
CA LEU A 174 -2.95 0.55 30.17
C LEU A 174 -2.28 1.81 29.64
N VAL A 175 -1.34 1.64 28.71
CA VAL A 175 -0.53 2.72 28.13
C VAL A 175 -0.83 2.83 26.65
N ALA A 176 -1.04 4.04 26.16
CA ALA A 176 -1.16 4.29 24.73
C ALA A 176 -0.25 5.46 24.34
N LYS A 177 0.29 5.39 23.11
CA LYS A 177 1.09 6.45 22.52
C LYS A 177 0.52 6.85 21.17
N LEU A 178 0.38 8.15 20.94
CA LEU A 178 -0.12 8.74 19.69
C LEU A 178 0.99 9.52 19.02
N THR A 179 1.21 9.26 17.72
CA THR A 179 2.16 10.01 16.90
C THR A 179 1.52 10.37 15.57
N ASP A 180 2.05 11.38 14.90
CA ASP A 180 1.74 11.65 13.49
C ASP A 180 2.35 10.61 12.55
N TYR A 181 2.14 10.79 11.24
CA TYR A 181 2.65 9.89 10.21
C TYR A 181 4.18 9.83 10.13
N GLN A 182 4.89 10.85 10.64
CA GLN A 182 6.35 10.90 10.72
C GLN A 182 6.91 10.31 12.01
N GLY A 183 6.05 9.87 12.94
CA GLY A 183 6.43 9.33 14.24
C GLY A 183 6.69 10.40 15.30
N ARG A 184 6.39 11.69 15.03
CA ARG A 184 6.49 12.76 16.02
C ARG A 184 5.35 12.66 17.01
N PRO A 185 5.58 12.87 18.31
CA PRO A 185 4.55 12.77 19.32
C PRO A 185 3.45 13.82 19.10
N ILE A 186 2.19 13.42 19.25
CA ILE A 186 1.05 14.32 19.31
C ILE A 186 0.80 14.63 20.78
N VAL A 187 1.06 15.90 21.18
CA VAL A 187 1.13 16.36 22.56
C VAL A 187 -0.12 17.17 22.93
N ASN A 188 -0.53 17.13 24.20
CA ASN A 188 -1.68 17.87 24.73
C ASN A 188 -3.00 17.58 24.00
N ASP A 189 -3.13 16.38 23.42
CA ASP A 189 -4.34 15.94 22.74
C ASP A 189 -5.02 14.79 23.48
N ILE A 190 -6.28 14.50 23.16
CA ILE A 190 -7.12 13.61 23.98
C ILE A 190 -7.23 12.23 23.33
N ILE A 191 -6.83 11.20 24.09
CA ILE A 191 -7.11 9.79 23.81
C ILE A 191 -8.25 9.31 24.72
N TYR A 192 -9.15 8.54 24.14
CA TYR A 192 -10.28 7.94 24.85
C TYR A 192 -10.04 6.45 25.07
N PHE A 193 -10.23 6.00 26.31
CA PHE A 193 -10.20 4.60 26.70
C PHE A 193 -11.61 4.16 27.07
N THR A 194 -12.17 3.24 26.31
CA THR A 194 -13.50 2.66 26.64
C THR A 194 -13.30 1.22 27.08
N ILE A 195 -13.63 0.95 28.34
CA ILE A 195 -13.54 -0.39 28.95
C ILE A 195 -14.69 -0.58 29.94
N ASN A 196 -15.25 -1.78 30.00
CA ASN A 196 -16.36 -2.13 30.88
C ASN A 196 -17.53 -1.14 30.83
N GLY A 197 -17.88 -0.67 29.61
CA GLY A 197 -18.99 0.27 29.36
C GLY A 197 -18.74 1.72 29.79
N LYS A 198 -17.52 2.06 30.24
CA LYS A 198 -17.14 3.42 30.61
C LYS A 198 -16.04 3.96 29.74
N THR A 199 -16.12 5.24 29.39
CA THR A 199 -15.11 5.96 28.60
C THR A 199 -14.36 6.96 29.47
N TYR A 200 -13.04 6.97 29.36
CA TYR A 200 -12.12 7.83 30.05
C TYR A 200 -11.30 8.64 29.08
N ALA A 201 -11.36 9.95 29.15
CA ALA A 201 -10.52 10.86 28.38
C ALA A 201 -9.21 11.12 29.12
N LYS A 202 -8.08 11.06 28.40
CA LYS A 202 -6.74 11.32 28.90
C LYS A 202 -5.96 12.17 27.90
N THR A 203 -5.22 13.16 28.43
CA THR A 203 -4.39 14.05 27.61
C THR A 203 -2.99 13.46 27.44
N THR A 204 -2.46 13.48 26.23
CA THR A 204 -1.10 13.04 25.91
C THR A 204 -0.05 13.95 26.53
N ASP A 205 1.02 13.36 27.05
CA ASP A 205 2.19 14.05 27.56
C ASP A 205 3.15 14.50 26.43
N ASP A 206 4.32 15.06 26.79
CA ASP A 206 5.34 15.55 25.84
C ASP A 206 5.91 14.46 24.92
N ASN A 207 5.70 13.19 25.25
CA ASN A 207 6.09 12.04 24.42
C ASN A 207 4.91 11.46 23.59
N GLY A 208 3.75 12.14 23.64
CA GLY A 208 2.51 11.64 23.03
C GLY A 208 1.89 10.46 23.77
N THR A 209 2.26 10.22 25.04
CA THR A 209 1.88 9.05 25.82
C THR A 209 0.80 9.37 26.84
N VAL A 210 -0.10 8.43 27.06
CA VAL A 210 -1.12 8.49 28.12
C VAL A 210 -1.12 7.21 28.92
N TYR A 211 -1.53 7.33 30.18
CA TYR A 211 -1.59 6.24 31.15
C TYR A 211 -2.97 6.16 31.76
N MET A 212 -3.60 4.97 31.73
CA MET A 212 -4.86 4.71 32.44
C MET A 212 -4.65 3.65 33.52
N ARG A 213 -5.02 3.97 34.77
CA ARG A 213 -5.07 2.99 35.89
C ARG A 213 -6.24 2.03 35.64
N LEU A 214 -5.99 0.78 35.93
CA LEU A 214 -6.97 -0.30 35.81
C LEU A 214 -7.46 -0.72 37.20
N ASN A 215 -8.59 -0.16 37.63
CA ASN A 215 -9.25 -0.49 38.89
C ASN A 215 -10.56 -1.25 38.56
N LEU A 216 -10.40 -2.45 38.04
CA LEU A 216 -11.51 -3.32 37.64
C LEU A 216 -11.37 -4.68 38.34
N ASP A 217 -12.46 -5.41 38.47
CA ASP A 217 -12.46 -6.76 39.03
C ASP A 217 -11.66 -7.74 38.14
N SER A 218 -11.25 -8.87 38.73
CA SER A 218 -10.52 -9.91 38.04
C SER A 218 -11.38 -10.57 36.95
N LYS A 219 -11.01 -10.27 35.71
CA LYS A 219 -11.73 -10.72 34.52
C LYS A 219 -10.90 -10.39 33.26
N VAL A 220 -11.29 -10.95 32.14
CA VAL A 220 -10.83 -10.54 30.82
C VAL A 220 -11.77 -9.48 30.26
N TYR A 221 -11.21 -8.35 29.86
CA TYR A 221 -11.92 -7.24 29.24
C TYR A 221 -11.38 -6.93 27.86
N THR A 222 -12.22 -6.40 26.99
CA THR A 222 -11.79 -5.69 25.78
C THR A 222 -11.81 -4.20 26.09
N ALA A 223 -10.68 -3.53 25.87
CA ALA A 223 -10.59 -2.08 25.90
C ALA A 223 -10.48 -1.53 24.48
N THR A 224 -11.29 -0.53 24.14
CA THR A 224 -11.15 0.24 22.92
C THR A 224 -10.40 1.52 23.25
N VAL A 225 -9.27 1.74 22.56
CA VAL A 225 -8.50 2.97 22.67
C VAL A 225 -8.67 3.73 21.37
N SER A 226 -9.09 4.98 21.44
CA SER A 226 -9.39 5.78 20.25
C SER A 226 -8.95 7.23 20.38
N TYR A 227 -8.62 7.79 19.23
CA TYR A 227 -8.41 9.20 19.01
C TYR A 227 -9.47 9.69 18.02
N ASN A 228 -10.09 10.81 18.29
CA ASN A 228 -11.09 11.40 17.42
C ASN A 228 -10.44 12.27 16.35
N GLU A 229 -11.13 12.46 15.25
CA GLU A 229 -10.71 13.38 14.20
C GLU A 229 -10.59 14.81 14.71
N SER A 230 -9.55 15.51 14.27
CA SER A 230 -9.34 16.95 14.51
C SER A 230 -9.14 17.67 13.16
N GLU A 231 -8.91 18.98 13.19
CA GLU A 231 -8.59 19.75 11.97
C GLU A 231 -7.25 19.35 11.35
N VAL A 232 -6.37 18.69 12.12
CA VAL A 232 -4.99 18.39 11.73
C VAL A 232 -4.72 16.89 11.60
N TYR A 233 -5.50 16.05 12.29
CA TYR A 233 -5.26 14.61 12.39
C TYR A 233 -6.52 13.78 12.20
N SER A 234 -6.37 12.66 11.51
CA SER A 234 -7.43 11.69 11.27
C SER A 234 -7.73 10.85 12.52
N LYS A 235 -8.99 10.40 12.65
CA LYS A 235 -9.38 9.47 13.71
C LYS A 235 -8.70 8.11 13.57
N ILE A 236 -8.42 7.47 14.72
CA ILE A 236 -7.92 6.09 14.77
C ILE A 236 -8.50 5.37 15.98
N SER A 237 -8.67 4.05 15.90
CA SER A 237 -9.14 3.22 17.01
C SER A 237 -8.48 1.84 16.98
N LYS A 238 -8.18 1.30 18.17
CA LYS A 238 -7.61 -0.05 18.34
C LYS A 238 -8.24 -0.74 19.54
N ASN A 239 -8.55 -2.02 19.41
CA ASN A 239 -8.99 -2.86 20.52
C ASN A 239 -7.80 -3.64 21.07
N VAL A 240 -7.75 -3.72 22.42
CA VAL A 240 -6.75 -4.51 23.14
C VAL A 240 -7.43 -5.32 24.25
N THR A 241 -6.78 -6.42 24.62
CA THR A 241 -7.22 -7.31 25.69
C THR A 241 -6.59 -6.87 27.01
N VAL A 242 -7.40 -6.76 28.05
CA VAL A 242 -6.95 -6.50 29.41
C VAL A 242 -7.34 -7.72 30.28
N THR A 243 -6.35 -8.49 30.69
CA THR A 243 -6.52 -9.66 31.55
C THR A 243 -6.12 -9.33 32.96
N ILE A 244 -7.07 -9.33 33.90
CA ILE A 244 -6.83 -9.09 35.32
C ILE A 244 -6.97 -10.42 36.06
N ASN A 245 -5.85 -10.98 36.47
CA ASN A 245 -5.79 -12.23 37.21
C ASN A 245 -6.18 -12.02 38.68
N PRO A 246 -6.96 -12.94 39.28
CA PRO A 246 -7.35 -12.82 40.68
C PRO A 246 -6.19 -13.10 41.62
N THR A 247 -6.25 -12.49 42.82
CA THR A 247 -5.38 -12.82 43.95
C THR A 247 -5.98 -13.89 44.85
N VAL A 248 -7.25 -14.25 44.66
CA VAL A 248 -7.94 -15.36 45.30
C VAL A 248 -8.37 -16.36 44.24
N ILE A 249 -7.81 -17.55 44.27
CA ILE A 249 -7.94 -18.56 43.21
C ILE A 249 -8.58 -19.82 43.80
N SER A 250 -9.72 -20.22 43.28
CA SER A 250 -10.43 -21.44 43.65
C SER A 250 -11.11 -22.02 42.41
N GLU A 251 -11.41 -23.30 42.47
CA GLU A 251 -12.22 -23.99 41.48
C GLU A 251 -13.57 -24.38 42.10
N ASP A 252 -14.58 -24.56 41.27
CA ASP A 252 -15.87 -25.04 41.70
C ASP A 252 -15.72 -26.47 42.22
N LEU A 253 -16.39 -26.77 43.37
CA LEU A 253 -16.37 -28.09 43.98
C LEU A 253 -17.72 -28.76 43.85
N VAL A 254 -17.73 -29.94 43.20
CA VAL A 254 -18.86 -30.86 43.18
C VAL A 254 -18.48 -32.06 44.04
N LYS A 255 -19.24 -32.36 45.07
CA LYS A 255 -19.00 -33.49 45.98
C LYS A 255 -20.25 -34.28 46.28
N MET A 256 -20.11 -35.53 46.65
CA MET A 256 -21.21 -36.33 47.19
C MET A 256 -21.50 -35.96 48.62
N TYR A 257 -22.74 -36.09 48.99
CA TYR A 257 -23.18 -35.86 50.38
C TYR A 257 -22.36 -36.71 51.40
N GLN A 258 -21.90 -36.06 52.47
CA GLN A 258 -21.11 -36.67 53.55
C GLN A 258 -19.75 -37.28 53.14
N ASN A 259 -19.17 -36.93 51.97
CA ASN A 259 -17.79 -37.32 51.68
C ASN A 259 -16.80 -36.26 52.25
N ASP A 260 -15.52 -36.66 52.43
CA ASP A 260 -14.47 -35.82 53.05
C ASP A 260 -13.78 -34.86 52.09
N THR A 261 -14.32 -34.67 50.84
CA THR A 261 -13.72 -33.74 49.91
C THR A 261 -13.70 -32.31 50.47
N ARG A 262 -12.54 -31.69 50.36
CA ARG A 262 -12.32 -30.32 50.90
C ARG A 262 -12.32 -29.30 49.80
N PHE A 263 -12.74 -28.09 50.09
CA PHE A 263 -12.69 -26.94 49.22
C PHE A 263 -11.37 -26.21 49.46
N TYR A 264 -10.54 -26.00 48.44
CA TYR A 264 -9.24 -25.38 48.48
C TYR A 264 -9.27 -24.00 47.84
N VAL A 265 -8.64 -23.02 48.47
CA VAL A 265 -8.49 -21.65 47.91
C VAL A 265 -7.06 -21.20 48.10
N LYS A 266 -6.43 -20.73 47.00
CA LYS A 266 -5.09 -20.13 47.03
C LYS A 266 -5.20 -18.62 47.09
N PHE A 267 -4.41 -18.02 47.97
CA PHE A 267 -4.34 -16.59 48.19
C PHE A 267 -2.92 -16.08 47.85
N THR A 268 -2.86 -15.02 47.03
CA THR A 268 -1.62 -14.34 46.68
C THR A 268 -1.75 -12.84 46.94
N ASP A 269 -0.64 -12.14 47.08
CA ASP A 269 -0.60 -10.68 47.02
C ASP A 269 -0.66 -10.20 45.55
N SER A 270 -0.66 -8.87 45.37
CA SER A 270 -0.67 -8.25 44.02
C SER A 270 0.61 -8.49 43.19
N THR A 271 1.63 -9.11 43.77
CA THR A 271 2.84 -9.54 43.05
C THR A 271 2.80 -11.00 42.65
N GLY A 272 1.73 -11.71 42.99
CA GLY A 272 1.57 -13.14 42.78
C GLY A 272 2.24 -14.03 43.84
N LYS A 273 2.82 -13.43 44.88
CA LYS A 273 3.48 -14.15 45.98
C LYS A 273 2.43 -14.71 46.94
N ALA A 274 2.62 -15.96 47.35
CA ALA A 274 1.73 -16.65 48.30
C ALA A 274 1.56 -15.88 49.64
N LEU A 275 0.34 -15.67 50.06
CA LEU A 275 0.02 -15.11 51.38
C LEU A 275 0.08 -16.23 52.42
N THR A 276 1.23 -16.38 53.05
CA THR A 276 1.49 -17.46 54.04
C THR A 276 1.04 -17.10 55.42
N LYS A 277 0.54 -18.07 56.23
CA LYS A 277 0.08 -17.89 57.63
C LYS A 277 -0.93 -16.75 57.81
N THR A 278 -1.62 -16.38 56.72
CA THR A 278 -2.59 -15.28 56.71
C THR A 278 -3.95 -15.79 57.14
N THR A 279 -4.65 -15.04 57.98
CA THR A 279 -6.00 -15.39 58.39
C THR A 279 -7.02 -15.02 57.33
N VAL A 280 -7.79 -15.98 56.84
CA VAL A 280 -8.83 -15.83 55.81
C VAL A 280 -10.18 -16.30 56.32
N LYS A 281 -11.26 -15.81 55.76
CA LYS A 281 -12.63 -16.17 56.14
C LYS A 281 -13.38 -16.72 54.92
N PHE A 282 -14.00 -17.86 55.10
CA PHE A 282 -14.96 -18.43 54.15
C PHE A 282 -16.37 -18.08 54.64
N ASN A 283 -17.26 -17.65 53.76
CA ASN A 283 -18.67 -17.43 54.03
C ASN A 283 -19.50 -18.48 53.28
N ILE A 284 -20.27 -19.27 54.03
CA ILE A 284 -21.22 -20.20 53.45
C ILE A 284 -22.59 -19.93 54.09
N HIS A 285 -23.54 -19.49 53.26
CA HIS A 285 -24.88 -19.12 53.69
C HIS A 285 -24.94 -18.23 54.96
N GLY A 286 -24.02 -17.22 55.03
CA GLY A 286 -23.97 -16.28 56.16
C GLY A 286 -23.12 -16.72 57.36
N VAL A 287 -22.65 -17.99 57.38
CA VAL A 287 -21.76 -18.51 58.41
C VAL A 287 -20.31 -18.33 58.00
N PHE A 288 -19.53 -17.72 58.87
CA PHE A 288 -18.11 -17.43 58.65
C PHE A 288 -17.20 -18.46 59.29
N TYR A 289 -16.34 -19.08 58.50
CA TYR A 289 -15.31 -20.03 58.92
C TYR A 289 -13.94 -19.39 58.80
N THR A 290 -13.18 -19.26 59.89
CA THR A 290 -11.84 -18.67 59.90
C THR A 290 -10.81 -19.76 59.75
N LYS A 291 -9.88 -19.58 58.79
CA LYS A 291 -8.76 -20.48 58.49
C LYS A 291 -7.47 -19.67 58.37
N LYS A 292 -6.32 -20.34 58.44
CA LYS A 292 -5.00 -19.79 58.09
C LYS A 292 -4.46 -20.45 56.84
N THR A 293 -3.86 -19.66 55.97
CA THR A 293 -3.15 -20.22 54.83
C THR A 293 -1.87 -20.93 55.22
N ASP A 294 -1.50 -21.96 54.51
CA ASP A 294 -0.27 -22.71 54.63
C ASP A 294 0.95 -21.99 54.00
N LYS A 295 2.09 -22.67 53.85
CA LYS A 295 3.32 -22.16 53.21
C LYS A 295 3.16 -21.79 51.73
N ASP A 296 2.17 -22.35 51.07
CA ASP A 296 1.90 -22.14 49.60
C ASP A 296 0.74 -21.15 49.41
N GLY A 297 0.27 -20.52 50.49
CA GLY A 297 -0.84 -19.56 50.47
C GLY A 297 -2.22 -20.26 50.34
N VAL A 298 -2.33 -21.54 50.61
CA VAL A 298 -3.55 -22.31 50.45
C VAL A 298 -4.27 -22.43 51.81
N ALA A 299 -5.56 -22.14 51.82
CA ALA A 299 -6.43 -22.47 52.93
C ALA A 299 -7.53 -23.45 52.44
N ASP A 300 -7.95 -24.35 53.31
CA ASP A 300 -8.94 -25.35 52.99
C ASP A 300 -10.10 -25.39 53.98
N LEU A 301 -11.25 -25.78 53.48
CA LEU A 301 -12.46 -25.95 54.27
C LEU A 301 -13.10 -27.31 54.02
N GLY A 302 -13.24 -28.11 55.08
CA GLY A 302 -14.09 -29.32 55.02
C GLY A 302 -15.56 -28.89 54.99
N ILE A 303 -16.29 -29.43 54.01
CA ILE A 303 -17.72 -29.22 53.85
C ILE A 303 -18.38 -30.61 54.07
N CYS A 304 -19.04 -30.80 55.21
CA CYS A 304 -19.72 -32.07 55.57
C CYS A 304 -21.18 -32.01 55.19
#